data_02999748a66f9f8e3a03c9bfc9307db7
#
_entry.id   02999748a66f9f8e3a03c9bfc9307db7
#
_cell.length_a   1.000
_cell.length_b   1.000
_cell.length_c   1.000
_cell.angle_alpha   90.00
_cell.angle_beta   90.00
_cell.angle_gamma   90.00
#
_symmetry.space_group_name_H-M   'P 1'
#
loop_
_entity.id
_entity.type
_entity.pdbx_description
1 polymer ?
#
loop_
_entity_poly.entity_id
_entity_poly.type
_entity_poly.pdbx_seq_one_letter_code
_entity_poly.pdbx_strand_id
1 'polypeptide(L)'
;FVKLAEAYGAVGLRANKVGDLDAVLKEAIATDKPVVVDVPTYPYENCYPMIPAGGCNHEMILEDPPELKRRMAGAPGTGSDEDKDTILTA
;
A
#
# COMPACT_ATOMS: atom_id res chain seq x y z
N PHE A 1 8.44 -10.00 -2.88
CA PHE A 1 7.48 -10.97 -3.47
C PHE A 1 7.80 -11.33 -4.91
N VAL A 2 8.42 -10.43 -5.69
CA VAL A 2 8.83 -10.72 -7.08
C VAL A 2 9.76 -11.92 -7.16
N LYS A 3 10.81 -11.95 -6.34
CA LYS A 3 11.75 -13.09 -6.30
C LYS A 3 11.10 -14.39 -5.83
N LEU A 4 10.13 -14.30 -4.93
CA LEU A 4 9.36 -15.46 -4.48
C LEU A 4 8.52 -16.04 -5.61
N ALA A 5 7.85 -15.20 -6.38
CA ALA A 5 7.09 -15.61 -7.55
C ALA A 5 7.97 -16.30 -8.60
N GLU A 6 9.13 -15.73 -8.89
CA GLU A 6 10.11 -16.31 -9.82
C GLU A 6 10.64 -17.66 -9.33
N ALA A 7 10.87 -17.82 -8.01
CA ALA A 7 11.28 -19.10 -7.42
C ALA A 7 10.26 -20.22 -7.64
N TYR A 8 8.98 -19.90 -7.74
CA TYR A 8 7.91 -20.86 -8.07
C TYR A 8 7.66 -21.02 -9.57
N GLY A 9 8.44 -20.35 -10.42
CA GLY A 9 8.26 -20.38 -11.88
C GLY A 9 7.13 -19.49 -12.39
N ALA A 10 6.56 -18.63 -11.54
CA ALA A 10 5.61 -17.60 -11.91
C ALA A 10 6.33 -16.33 -12.38
N VAL A 11 5.57 -15.40 -12.96
CA VAL A 11 6.07 -14.08 -13.32
C VAL A 11 5.84 -13.12 -12.17
N GLY A 12 6.90 -12.45 -11.71
CA GLY A 12 6.82 -11.42 -10.69
C GLY A 12 6.95 -10.04 -11.31
N LEU A 13 5.98 -9.17 -11.05
CA LEU A 13 5.98 -7.77 -11.49
C LEU A 13 5.88 -6.85 -10.28
N ARG A 14 6.38 -5.64 -10.40
CA ARG A 14 6.29 -4.64 -9.33
C ARG A 14 5.91 -3.28 -9.90
N ALA A 15 4.91 -2.65 -9.31
CA ALA A 15 4.53 -1.28 -9.58
C ALA A 15 5.01 -0.38 -8.42
N ASN A 16 6.03 0.42 -8.64
CA ASN A 16 6.59 1.30 -7.61
C ASN A 16 5.86 2.63 -7.50
N LYS A 17 5.25 3.08 -8.58
CA LYS A 17 4.54 4.37 -8.67
C LYS A 17 3.15 4.16 -9.25
N VAL A 18 2.26 5.10 -8.96
CA VAL A 18 0.89 5.10 -9.54
C VAL A 18 0.93 5.09 -11.06
N GLY A 19 1.85 5.84 -11.66
CA GLY A 19 2.01 5.89 -13.12
C GLY A 19 2.42 4.57 -13.77
N ASP A 20 3.06 3.67 -13.01
CA ASP A 20 3.50 2.36 -13.51
C ASP A 20 2.38 1.32 -13.47
N LEU A 21 1.34 1.55 -12.67
CA LEU A 21 0.31 0.57 -12.37
C LEU A 21 -0.43 0.10 -13.63
N ASP A 22 -0.82 1.02 -14.50
CA ASP A 22 -1.54 0.70 -15.73
C ASP A 22 -0.71 -0.20 -16.67
N ALA A 23 0.56 0.14 -16.86
CA ALA A 23 1.47 -0.64 -17.68
C ALA A 23 1.73 -2.03 -17.09
N VAL A 24 1.94 -2.13 -15.78
CA VAL A 24 2.16 -3.39 -15.06
C VAL A 24 0.92 -4.28 -15.13
N LEU A 25 -0.26 -3.73 -14.95
CA LEU A 25 -1.52 -4.50 -15.06
C LEU A 25 -1.78 -5.01 -16.48
N LYS A 26 -1.50 -4.20 -17.50
CA LYS A 26 -1.60 -4.63 -18.89
C LYS A 26 -0.63 -5.75 -19.22
N GLU A 27 0.61 -5.66 -18.75
CA GLU A 27 1.60 -6.73 -18.90
C GLU A 27 1.16 -8.00 -18.17
N ALA A 28 0.64 -7.89 -16.94
CA ALA A 28 0.14 -9.03 -16.19
C ALA A 28 -1.01 -9.76 -16.92
N ILE A 29 -1.95 -9.02 -17.49
CA ILE A 29 -3.08 -9.59 -18.24
C ILE A 29 -2.61 -10.25 -19.55
N ALA A 30 -1.62 -9.67 -20.21
CA ALA A 30 -1.05 -10.20 -21.47
C ALA A 30 -0.18 -11.45 -21.26
N THR A 31 0.26 -11.73 -20.04
CA THR A 31 1.12 -12.85 -19.71
C THR A 31 0.32 -14.13 -19.58
N ASP A 32 0.71 -15.17 -20.30
CA ASP A 32 0.06 -16.49 -20.31
C ASP A 32 0.65 -17.44 -19.22
N LYS A 33 0.87 -16.90 -18.04
CA LYS A 33 1.39 -17.61 -16.86
C LYS A 33 0.78 -17.02 -15.60
N PRO A 34 0.86 -17.71 -14.45
CA PRO A 34 0.55 -17.10 -13.17
C PRO A 34 1.43 -15.87 -12.93
N VAL A 35 0.83 -14.75 -12.57
CA VAL A 35 1.52 -13.49 -12.33
C VAL A 35 1.25 -13.02 -10.92
N VAL A 36 2.29 -12.63 -10.20
CA VAL A 36 2.21 -11.95 -8.92
C VAL A 36 2.62 -10.51 -9.12
N VAL A 37 1.73 -9.58 -8.85
CA VAL A 37 2.02 -8.15 -8.91
C VAL A 37 2.21 -7.62 -7.48
N ASP A 38 3.41 -7.17 -7.19
CA ASP A 38 3.76 -6.52 -5.92
C ASP A 38 3.49 -5.02 -6.03
N VAL A 39 2.52 -4.55 -5.25
CA VAL A 39 2.13 -3.15 -5.21
C VAL A 39 2.43 -2.60 -3.81
N PRO A 40 3.56 -1.90 -3.62
CA PRO A 40 3.87 -1.28 -2.34
C PRO A 40 2.82 -0.25 -1.95
N THR A 41 2.33 -0.35 -0.72
CA THR A 41 1.31 0.53 -0.19
C THR A 41 1.88 1.36 0.95
N TYR A 42 1.25 2.51 1.23
CA TYR A 42 1.63 3.32 2.38
C TYR A 42 1.35 2.56 3.69
N PRO A 43 2.38 2.29 4.53
CA PRO A 43 2.22 1.37 5.66
C PRO A 43 1.43 1.95 6.84
N TYR A 44 1.20 3.26 6.86
CA TYR A 44 0.53 3.96 7.97
C TYR A 44 -0.91 4.38 7.63
N GLU A 45 -1.39 4.05 6.43
CA GLU A 45 -2.78 4.35 6.07
C GLU A 45 -3.74 3.41 6.81
N ASN A 46 -4.72 3.98 7.49
CA ASN A 46 -5.74 3.26 8.23
C ASN A 46 -7.12 3.46 7.61
N CYS A 47 -8.03 2.55 7.91
CA CYS A 47 -9.42 2.66 7.48
C CYS A 47 -10.23 3.44 8.51
N TYR A 48 -10.66 4.64 8.18
CA TYR A 48 -11.53 5.45 9.02
C TYR A 48 -12.89 5.69 8.32
N PRO A 49 -13.98 5.83 9.06
CA PRO A 49 -14.13 5.69 10.51
C PRO A 49 -13.98 4.23 10.98
N MET A 50 -13.43 4.03 12.17
CA MET A 50 -13.18 2.72 12.75
C MET A 50 -13.71 2.64 14.20
N ILE A 51 -14.39 1.56 14.54
CA ILE A 51 -14.81 1.26 15.91
C ILE A 51 -13.75 0.35 16.52
N PRO A 52 -13.12 0.72 17.65
CA PRO A 52 -12.13 -0.15 18.30
C PRO A 52 -12.81 -1.42 18.84
N ALA A 53 -12.03 -2.50 18.93
CA ALA A 53 -12.54 -3.76 19.45
C ALA A 53 -13.13 -3.57 20.87
N GLY A 54 -14.36 -4.02 21.06
CA GLY A 54 -15.10 -3.85 22.33
C GLY A 54 -15.73 -2.46 22.54
N GLY A 55 -15.58 -1.56 21.57
CA GLY A 55 -16.17 -0.22 21.62
C GLY A 55 -17.57 -0.14 21.03
N CYS A 56 -18.21 1.01 21.25
CA CYS A 56 -19.52 1.36 20.72
C CYS A 56 -19.40 2.43 19.62
N ASN A 57 -20.49 2.67 18.88
CA ASN A 57 -20.50 3.63 17.78
C ASN A 57 -20.08 5.07 18.17
N HIS A 58 -20.34 5.48 19.41
CA HIS A 58 -19.94 6.80 19.91
C HIS A 58 -18.44 6.92 20.19
N GLU A 59 -17.73 5.80 20.24
CA GLU A 59 -16.26 5.73 20.42
C GLU A 59 -15.52 5.63 19.08
N MET A 60 -16.21 5.88 17.98
CA MET A 60 -15.67 5.81 16.63
C MET A 60 -14.43 6.69 16.46
N ILE A 61 -13.36 6.10 15.93
CA ILE A 61 -12.12 6.80 15.59
C ILE A 61 -12.26 7.35 14.18
N LEU A 62 -12.15 8.68 14.03
CA LEU A 62 -12.34 9.38 12.76
C LEU A 62 -11.02 9.76 12.09
N GLU A 63 -9.95 9.86 12.84
CA GLU A 63 -8.62 10.26 12.37
C GLU A 63 -7.51 9.60 13.18
N ASP A 64 -6.28 9.69 12.68
CA ASP A 64 -5.13 9.13 13.36
C ASP A 64 -4.94 9.72 14.76
N PRO A 65 -4.75 8.86 15.79
CA PRO A 65 -4.41 9.33 17.12
C PRO A 65 -3.14 10.18 17.12
N PRO A 66 -3.02 11.16 18.03
CA PRO A 66 -1.84 12.02 18.10
C PRO A 66 -0.50 11.25 18.26
N GLU A 67 -0.54 10.10 18.89
CA GLU A 67 0.62 9.24 19.08
C GLU A 67 1.07 8.62 17.75
N LEU A 68 0.13 8.18 16.93
CA LEU A 68 0.40 7.64 15.61
C LEU A 68 0.94 8.74 14.68
N LYS A 69 0.31 9.92 14.69
CA LYS A 69 0.79 11.09 13.94
C LYS A 69 2.24 11.46 14.28
N ARG A 70 2.61 11.40 15.57
CA ARG A 70 4.00 11.63 16.02
C ARG A 70 4.97 10.56 15.51
N ARG A 71 4.56 9.30 15.53
CA ARG A 71 5.40 8.20 15.01
C ARG A 71 5.60 8.32 13.51
N MET A 72 4.57 8.69 12.79
CA MET A 72 4.62 8.91 11.34
C MET A 72 5.56 10.07 10.99
N ALA A 73 5.50 11.17 11.71
CA ALA A 73 6.37 12.33 11.49
C ALA A 73 7.86 12.03 11.67
N GLY A 74 8.22 11.00 12.43
CA GLY A 74 9.59 10.52 12.60
C GLY A 74 9.97 9.34 11.70
N ALA A 75 9.05 8.83 10.89
CA ALA A 75 9.33 7.70 10.01
C ALA A 75 10.09 8.15 8.74
N PRO A 76 11.09 7.39 8.29
CA PRO A 76 11.76 7.70 7.04
C PRO A 76 10.75 7.63 5.89
N GLY A 77 10.68 8.65 5.09
CA GLY A 77 9.76 8.75 3.94
C GLY A 77 8.58 9.71 4.09
N THR A 78 8.35 10.31 5.27
CA THR A 78 7.21 11.22 5.49
C THR A 78 7.43 12.66 5.03
N GLY A 79 8.53 12.96 4.35
CA GLY A 79 8.91 14.33 4.01
C GLY A 79 9.24 14.60 2.55
N SER A 80 9.20 13.61 1.66
CA SER A 80 9.48 13.81 0.24
C SER A 80 8.21 13.78 -0.60
N ASP A 81 8.14 14.66 -1.59
CA ASP A 81 7.06 14.65 -2.59
C ASP A 81 6.98 13.31 -3.36
N GLU A 82 8.02 12.49 -3.30
CA GLU A 82 8.05 11.15 -3.88
C GLU A 82 7.11 10.17 -3.19
N ASP A 83 6.82 10.37 -1.89
CA ASP A 83 5.88 9.51 -1.16
C ASP A 83 4.41 9.76 -1.53
N LYS A 84 4.10 10.92 -2.11
CA LYS A 84 2.74 11.23 -2.57
C LYS A 84 2.35 10.46 -3.83
N ASP A 85 3.34 9.97 -4.58
CA ASP A 85 3.14 9.14 -5.76
C ASP A 85 3.04 7.64 -5.44
N THR A 86 3.18 7.27 -4.18
CA THR A 86 2.98 5.89 -3.74
C THR A 86 1.49 5.53 -3.83
N ILE A 87 1.20 4.39 -4.42
CA ILE A 87 -0.11 3.94 -4.94
C ILE A 87 -1.28 4.00 -3.94
N LEU A 88 -1.07 4.40 -2.70
CA LEU A 88 -2.14 4.47 -1.69
C LEU A 88 -2.20 5.75 -0.88
N THR A 89 -1.85 6.85 -1.44
CA THR A 89 -2.35 8.16 -1.01
C THR A 89 -3.49 8.60 -1.93
N ALA A 90 -4.47 7.77 -2.03
CA ALA A 90 -5.72 8.21 -2.65
C ALA A 90 -6.56 8.93 -1.61
#